data_d9e352aabe6892f0016b51044e5bdf90
#
_entry.id   d9e352aabe6892f0016b51044e5bdf90
#
_cell.length_a   1.000
_cell.length_b   1.000
_cell.length_c   1.000
_cell.angle_alpha   90.00
_cell.angle_beta   90.00
_cell.angle_gamma   90.00
#
_symmetry.space_group_name_H-M   'P 1'
#
loop_
_entity.id
_entity.type
_entity.pdbx_description
1 polymer ?
#
loop_
_entity_poly.entity_id
_entity_poly.type
_entity_poly.pdbx_seq_one_letter_code
_entity_poly.pdbx_strand_id
1 'polypeptide(L)'
;AHKAAYYTAVAPLRLGALLAGKTPPAAYEEGGLRLGTAFQIVDDVLNLEGGEAYGKERAGDLYEGKRTLILLRFLEEAPPEERARALALLALPREAKPEAEVGWLLERLLASRALAWAKAEAKRLQAEGLALLEAAFRNLPGKEALDHLRGLLAALVERRA
;
A
#
# COMPACT_ATOMS: atom_id res chain seq x y z
N ALA A 1 -5.72 4.81 3.23
CA ALA A 1 -4.35 5.07 2.74
C ALA A 1 -3.67 6.21 3.51
N HIS A 2 -4.27 7.39 3.63
CA HIS A 2 -3.62 8.57 4.25
C HIS A 2 -3.11 8.35 5.68
N LYS A 3 -3.90 7.68 6.53
CA LYS A 3 -3.53 7.45 7.95
C LYS A 3 -2.28 6.60 8.07
N ALA A 4 -2.24 5.44 7.39
CA ALA A 4 -1.09 4.53 7.44
C ALA A 4 0.17 5.20 6.87
N ALA A 5 0.07 5.83 5.68
CA ALA A 5 1.18 6.54 5.05
C ALA A 5 1.79 7.61 5.96
N TYR A 6 0.95 8.39 6.63
CA TYR A 6 1.40 9.45 7.52
C TYR A 6 2.21 8.92 8.71
N TYR A 7 1.68 7.91 9.42
CA TYR A 7 2.37 7.35 10.60
C TYR A 7 3.61 6.55 10.26
N THR A 8 3.59 5.85 9.12
CA THR A 8 4.70 4.96 8.76
C THR A 8 5.90 5.69 8.18
N ALA A 9 5.67 6.77 7.42
CA ALA A 9 6.75 7.46 6.72
C ALA A 9 6.86 8.96 7.04
N VAL A 10 5.76 9.71 6.95
CA VAL A 10 5.80 11.18 7.08
C VAL A 10 6.18 11.62 8.49
N ALA A 11 5.46 11.11 9.50
CA ALA A 11 5.65 11.54 10.88
C ALA A 11 7.06 11.25 11.40
N PRO A 12 7.68 10.07 11.20
CA PRO A 12 9.05 9.82 11.62
C PRO A 12 10.07 10.77 10.99
N LEU A 13 9.97 11.04 9.68
CA LEU A 13 10.87 11.95 8.98
C LEU A 13 10.75 13.38 9.50
N ARG A 14 9.53 13.86 9.68
CA ARG A 14 9.28 15.20 10.22
C ARG A 14 9.74 15.33 11.66
N LEU A 15 9.47 14.33 12.49
CA LEU A 15 9.86 14.31 13.90
C LEU A 15 11.38 14.33 14.04
N GLY A 16 12.11 13.54 13.22
CA GLY A 16 13.56 13.55 13.19
C GLY A 16 14.14 14.95 12.89
N ALA A 17 13.57 15.65 11.90
CA ALA A 17 13.98 17.02 11.58
C ALA A 17 13.72 17.98 12.75
N LEU A 18 12.54 17.91 13.37
CA LEU A 18 12.19 18.77 14.52
C LEU A 18 13.10 18.52 15.71
N LEU A 19 13.40 17.27 16.03
CA LEU A 19 14.32 16.91 17.12
C LEU A 19 15.75 17.42 16.86
N ALA A 20 16.15 17.53 15.59
CA ALA A 20 17.42 18.14 15.18
C ALA A 20 17.36 19.70 15.14
N GLY A 21 16.28 20.32 15.59
CA GLY A 21 16.11 21.78 15.56
C GLY A 21 15.94 22.35 14.15
N LYS A 22 15.48 21.54 13.19
CA LYS A 22 15.31 21.92 11.78
C LYS A 22 13.83 21.97 11.40
N THR A 23 13.48 22.88 10.49
CA THR A 23 12.17 22.87 9.85
C THR A 23 12.09 21.71 8.85
N PRO A 24 11.10 20.80 8.95
CA PRO A 24 10.97 19.70 7.99
C PRO A 24 10.69 20.22 6.57
N PRO A 25 11.47 19.85 5.55
CA PRO A 25 11.19 20.25 4.19
C PRO A 25 9.89 19.60 3.67
N ALA A 26 9.20 20.27 2.75
CA ALA A 26 7.95 19.76 2.13
C ALA A 26 8.14 18.37 1.50
N ALA A 27 9.33 18.08 0.97
CA ALA A 27 9.68 16.78 0.40
C ALA A 27 9.52 15.61 1.39
N TYR A 28 9.61 15.83 2.71
CA TYR A 28 9.39 14.77 3.71
C TYR A 28 7.91 14.37 3.76
N GLU A 29 7.01 15.32 3.57
CA GLU A 29 5.58 15.02 3.48
C GLU A 29 5.24 14.38 2.14
N GLU A 30 5.64 14.99 1.04
CA GLU A 30 5.34 14.51 -0.30
C GLU A 30 5.95 13.14 -0.58
N GLY A 31 7.23 12.95 -0.31
CA GLY A 31 7.95 11.68 -0.48
C GLY A 31 7.42 10.61 0.47
N GLY A 32 7.20 10.97 1.74
CA GLY A 32 6.65 10.08 2.76
C GLY A 32 5.24 9.60 2.43
N LEU A 33 4.37 10.46 1.92
CA LEU A 33 3.02 10.07 1.48
C LEU A 33 3.06 9.09 0.30
N ARG A 34 3.94 9.30 -0.69
CA ARG A 34 4.11 8.36 -1.81
C ARG A 34 4.60 7.00 -1.34
N LEU A 35 5.64 6.96 -0.51
CA LEU A 35 6.16 5.71 0.05
C LEU A 35 5.13 4.98 0.91
N GLY A 36 4.44 5.68 1.78
CA GLY A 36 3.42 5.08 2.64
C GLY A 36 2.19 4.60 1.85
N THR A 37 1.86 5.27 0.73
CA THR A 37 0.80 4.80 -0.18
C THR A 37 1.27 3.56 -0.94
N ALA A 38 2.50 3.54 -1.45
CA ALA A 38 3.09 2.35 -2.08
C ALA A 38 3.10 1.15 -1.12
N PHE A 39 3.52 1.36 0.13
CA PHE A 39 3.48 0.35 1.19
C PHE A 39 2.07 -0.23 1.38
N GLN A 40 1.04 0.62 1.45
CA GLN A 40 -0.33 0.16 1.63
C GLN A 40 -0.83 -0.64 0.41
N ILE A 41 -0.47 -0.24 -0.81
CA ILE A 41 -0.82 -1.00 -2.01
C ILE A 41 -0.15 -2.38 -1.98
N VAL A 42 1.11 -2.46 -1.58
CA VAL A 42 1.82 -3.74 -1.43
C VAL A 42 1.17 -4.62 -0.36
N ASP A 43 0.78 -4.07 0.78
CA ASP A 43 0.06 -4.82 1.84
C ASP A 43 -1.29 -5.36 1.31
N ASP A 44 -2.04 -4.54 0.56
CA ASP A 44 -3.30 -4.95 -0.07
C ASP A 44 -3.08 -6.05 -1.15
N VAL A 45 -1.97 -5.99 -1.92
CA VAL A 45 -1.56 -7.05 -2.87
C VAL A 45 -1.24 -8.34 -2.14
N LEU A 46 -0.43 -8.27 -1.08
CA LEU A 46 -0.05 -9.43 -0.27
C LEU A 46 -1.25 -10.09 0.41
N ASN A 47 -2.26 -9.31 0.81
CA ASN A 47 -3.50 -9.86 1.35
C ASN A 47 -4.25 -10.75 0.34
N LEU A 48 -4.15 -10.44 -0.96
CA LEU A 48 -4.77 -11.25 -2.03
C LEU A 48 -3.89 -12.44 -2.45
N GLU A 49 -2.58 -12.22 -2.63
CA GLU A 49 -1.64 -13.21 -3.18
C GLU A 49 -0.97 -14.07 -2.09
N GLY A 50 -0.83 -13.53 -0.88
CA GLY A 50 -0.13 -14.18 0.22
C GLY A 50 -0.77 -15.51 0.59
N GLY A 51 0.10 -16.54 0.74
CA GLY A 51 -0.27 -17.84 1.29
C GLY A 51 -0.10 -17.88 2.81
N GLU A 52 -0.08 -19.07 3.39
CA GLU A 52 0.10 -19.30 4.83
C GLU A 52 1.35 -18.62 5.42
N ALA A 53 2.40 -18.43 4.63
CA ALA A 53 3.62 -17.71 5.01
C ALA A 53 3.42 -16.23 5.35
N TYR A 54 2.33 -15.62 4.90
CA TYR A 54 2.02 -14.21 5.20
C TYR A 54 1.53 -13.99 6.65
N GLY A 55 1.18 -15.07 7.36
CA GLY A 55 0.78 -15.02 8.78
C GLY A 55 -0.56 -14.35 9.06
N LYS A 56 -1.33 -13.99 8.01
CA LYS A 56 -2.67 -13.42 8.09
C LYS A 56 -3.63 -14.25 7.24
N GLU A 57 -4.93 -14.16 7.56
CA GLU A 57 -5.98 -14.75 6.75
C GLU A 57 -5.93 -14.23 5.30
N ARG A 58 -5.85 -15.14 4.34
CA ARG A 58 -5.90 -14.80 2.92
C ARG A 58 -7.24 -14.16 2.58
N ALA A 59 -7.21 -13.09 1.78
CA ALA A 59 -8.40 -12.34 1.41
C ALA A 59 -9.19 -11.73 2.60
N GLY A 60 -8.57 -11.58 3.77
CA GLY A 60 -9.20 -10.98 4.95
C GLY A 60 -9.80 -9.61 4.66
N ASP A 61 -9.17 -8.81 3.79
CA ASP A 61 -9.66 -7.51 3.35
C ASP A 61 -11.01 -7.61 2.60
N LEU A 62 -11.26 -8.71 1.88
CA LEU A 62 -12.54 -8.96 1.22
C LEU A 62 -13.63 -9.34 2.22
N TYR A 63 -13.27 -10.16 3.23
CA TYR A 63 -14.20 -10.48 4.33
C TYR A 63 -14.58 -9.22 5.12
N GLU A 64 -13.64 -8.30 5.34
CA GLU A 64 -13.89 -7.01 6.01
C GLU A 64 -14.63 -6.00 5.12
N GLY A 65 -14.82 -6.28 3.83
CA GLY A 65 -15.42 -5.35 2.87
C GLY A 65 -14.56 -4.10 2.62
N LYS A 66 -13.24 -4.22 2.80
CA LYS A 66 -12.30 -3.13 2.66
C LYS A 66 -12.20 -2.68 1.20
N ARG A 67 -12.36 -1.39 0.98
CA ARG A 67 -12.28 -0.78 -0.37
C ARG A 67 -10.83 -0.47 -0.73
N THR A 68 -10.09 -1.49 -1.14
CA THR A 68 -8.71 -1.35 -1.60
C THR A 68 -8.66 -0.72 -2.99
N LEU A 69 -7.49 -0.17 -3.36
CA LEU A 69 -7.27 0.42 -4.68
C LEU A 69 -7.46 -0.62 -5.79
N ILE A 70 -7.02 -1.86 -5.54
CA ILE A 70 -7.17 -2.99 -6.47
C ILE A 70 -8.65 -3.28 -6.72
N LEU A 71 -9.44 -3.36 -5.65
CA LEU A 71 -10.87 -3.62 -5.74
C LEU A 71 -11.60 -2.50 -6.50
N LEU A 72 -11.30 -1.24 -6.19
CA LEU A 72 -11.92 -0.11 -6.88
C LEU A 72 -11.61 -0.13 -8.38
N ARG A 73 -10.35 -0.40 -8.75
CA ARG A 73 -9.95 -0.51 -10.14
C ARG A 73 -10.62 -1.68 -10.86
N PHE A 74 -10.72 -2.82 -10.19
CA PHE A 74 -11.48 -3.96 -10.72
C PHE A 74 -12.95 -3.61 -10.97
N LEU A 75 -13.62 -2.96 -10.02
CA LEU A 75 -15.03 -2.58 -10.15
C LEU A 75 -15.27 -1.56 -11.29
N GLU A 76 -14.29 -0.71 -11.60
CA GLU A 76 -14.36 0.21 -12.74
C GLU A 76 -14.35 -0.53 -14.08
N GLU A 77 -13.56 -1.61 -14.20
CA GLU A 77 -13.32 -2.36 -15.43
C GLU A 77 -14.24 -3.59 -15.58
N ALA A 78 -14.83 -4.07 -14.49
CA ALA A 78 -15.65 -5.28 -14.47
C ALA A 78 -16.95 -5.13 -15.27
N PRO A 79 -17.40 -6.21 -15.94
CA PRO A 79 -18.72 -6.28 -16.54
C PRO A 79 -19.83 -5.94 -15.52
N PRO A 80 -20.98 -5.37 -15.95
CA PRO A 80 -22.03 -4.93 -15.03
C PRO A 80 -22.52 -6.01 -14.06
N GLU A 81 -22.64 -7.25 -14.53
CA GLU A 81 -23.08 -8.40 -13.72
C GLU A 81 -22.05 -8.76 -12.64
N GLU A 82 -20.75 -8.85 -12.99
CA GLU A 82 -19.69 -9.12 -12.03
C GLU A 82 -19.55 -7.99 -11.01
N ARG A 83 -19.68 -6.75 -11.47
CA ARG A 83 -19.67 -5.57 -10.59
C ARG A 83 -20.82 -5.63 -9.58
N ALA A 84 -22.03 -5.92 -10.03
CA ALA A 84 -23.21 -6.02 -9.17
C ALA A 84 -23.04 -7.14 -8.13
N ARG A 85 -22.55 -8.32 -8.56
CA ARG A 85 -22.27 -9.45 -7.67
C ARG A 85 -21.21 -9.11 -6.61
N ALA A 86 -20.11 -8.50 -7.03
CA ALA A 86 -19.04 -8.09 -6.11
C ALA A 86 -19.56 -7.05 -5.08
N LEU A 87 -20.32 -6.06 -5.52
CA LEU A 87 -20.88 -5.04 -4.63
C LEU A 87 -21.88 -5.63 -3.63
N ALA A 88 -22.72 -6.56 -4.07
CA ALA A 88 -23.65 -7.27 -3.18
C ALA A 88 -22.91 -8.07 -2.11
N LEU A 89 -21.85 -8.82 -2.49
CA LEU A 89 -21.01 -9.55 -1.55
C LEU A 89 -20.33 -8.61 -0.54
N LEU A 90 -19.75 -7.49 -1.00
CA LEU A 90 -19.03 -6.55 -0.15
C LEU A 90 -19.95 -5.80 0.83
N ALA A 91 -21.26 -5.71 0.53
CA ALA A 91 -22.24 -5.09 1.41
C ALA A 91 -22.64 -5.99 2.59
N LEU A 92 -22.35 -7.29 2.52
CA LEU A 92 -22.64 -8.22 3.62
C LEU A 92 -21.68 -7.98 4.80
N PRO A 93 -22.14 -8.19 6.05
CA PRO A 93 -21.24 -8.27 7.19
C PRO A 93 -20.30 -9.48 7.05
N ARG A 94 -19.16 -9.43 7.72
CA ARG A 94 -18.09 -10.44 7.60
C ARG A 94 -18.62 -11.87 7.75
N GLU A 95 -19.42 -12.09 8.77
CA GLU A 95 -19.93 -13.41 9.17
C GLU A 95 -20.97 -13.97 8.20
N ALA A 96 -21.59 -13.10 7.38
CA ALA A 96 -22.58 -13.48 6.39
C ALA A 96 -22.01 -13.67 4.98
N LYS A 97 -20.71 -13.44 4.78
CA LYS A 97 -20.06 -13.64 3.47
C LYS A 97 -19.82 -15.12 3.21
N PRO A 98 -20.45 -15.74 2.19
CA PRO A 98 -20.18 -17.13 1.84
C PRO A 98 -18.74 -17.28 1.33
N GLU A 99 -18.02 -18.27 1.82
CA GLU A 99 -16.62 -18.55 1.42
C GLU A 99 -16.49 -18.73 -0.10
N ALA A 100 -17.43 -19.43 -0.74
CA ALA A 100 -17.44 -19.61 -2.19
C ALA A 100 -17.53 -18.28 -2.96
N GLU A 101 -18.29 -17.29 -2.46
CA GLU A 101 -18.42 -15.97 -3.10
C GLU A 101 -17.15 -15.13 -2.89
N VAL A 102 -16.54 -15.22 -1.72
CA VAL A 102 -15.25 -14.56 -1.46
C VAL A 102 -14.16 -15.18 -2.32
N GLY A 103 -14.14 -16.52 -2.46
CA GLY A 103 -13.23 -17.25 -3.35
C GLY A 103 -13.41 -16.83 -4.81
N TRP A 104 -14.65 -16.75 -5.29
CA TRP A 104 -14.95 -16.23 -6.63
C TRP A 104 -14.38 -14.82 -6.85
N LEU A 105 -14.64 -13.88 -5.93
CA LEU A 105 -14.14 -12.52 -6.07
C LEU A 105 -12.61 -12.46 -6.03
N LEU A 106 -11.98 -13.25 -5.16
CA LEU A 106 -10.52 -13.37 -5.09
C LEU A 106 -9.94 -13.85 -6.42
N GLU A 107 -10.47 -14.92 -7.02
CA GLU A 107 -10.02 -15.42 -8.31
C GLU A 107 -10.14 -14.36 -9.42
N ARG A 108 -11.27 -13.62 -9.44
CA ARG A 108 -11.47 -12.54 -10.42
C ARG A 108 -10.46 -11.41 -10.23
N LEU A 109 -10.17 -11.02 -9.00
CA LEU A 109 -9.17 -9.99 -8.69
C LEU A 109 -7.76 -10.44 -9.12
N LEU A 110 -7.38 -11.68 -8.79
CA LEU A 110 -6.07 -12.25 -9.14
C LEU A 110 -5.85 -12.34 -10.66
N ALA A 111 -6.91 -12.65 -11.43
CA ALA A 111 -6.87 -12.72 -12.89
C ALA A 111 -7.02 -11.35 -13.58
N SER A 112 -7.35 -10.29 -12.83
CA SER A 112 -7.64 -8.98 -13.39
C SER A 112 -6.40 -8.16 -13.71
N ARG A 113 -6.55 -7.22 -14.65
CA ARG A 113 -5.52 -6.19 -14.91
C ARG A 113 -5.32 -5.25 -13.72
N ALA A 114 -6.30 -5.12 -12.83
CA ALA A 114 -6.25 -4.24 -11.66
C ALA A 114 -5.11 -4.62 -10.71
N LEU A 115 -4.83 -5.92 -10.54
CA LEU A 115 -3.71 -6.39 -9.72
C LEU A 115 -2.35 -6.00 -10.31
N ALA A 116 -2.15 -6.24 -11.61
CA ALA A 116 -0.92 -5.85 -12.30
C ALA A 116 -0.71 -4.33 -12.30
N TRP A 117 -1.79 -3.58 -12.53
CA TRP A 117 -1.77 -2.12 -12.45
C TRP A 117 -1.39 -1.63 -11.04
N ALA A 118 -1.97 -2.20 -9.98
CA ALA A 118 -1.65 -1.82 -8.60
C ALA A 118 -0.17 -2.06 -8.26
N LYS A 119 0.39 -3.19 -8.70
CA LYS A 119 1.82 -3.49 -8.53
C LYS A 119 2.71 -2.46 -9.26
N ALA A 120 2.34 -2.08 -10.49
CA ALA A 120 3.06 -1.05 -11.24
C ALA A 120 2.96 0.33 -10.56
N GLU A 121 1.78 0.68 -10.07
CA GLU A 121 1.53 1.93 -9.36
C GLU A 121 2.31 2.02 -8.04
N ALA A 122 2.39 0.92 -7.28
CA ALA A 122 3.23 0.86 -6.06
C ALA A 122 4.70 1.14 -6.38
N LYS A 123 5.24 0.51 -7.45
CA LYS A 123 6.62 0.74 -7.90
C LYS A 123 6.85 2.19 -8.34
N ARG A 124 5.90 2.78 -9.06
CA ARG A 124 5.97 4.18 -9.50
C ARG A 124 6.02 5.12 -8.30
N LEU A 125 5.08 4.96 -7.36
CA LEU A 125 5.02 5.78 -6.14
C LEU A 125 6.27 5.61 -5.28
N GLN A 126 6.82 4.40 -5.17
CA GLN A 126 8.07 4.13 -4.48
C GLN A 126 9.22 4.93 -5.11
N ALA A 127 9.41 4.82 -6.43
CA ALA A 127 10.48 5.50 -7.13
C ALA A 127 10.38 7.04 -6.99
N GLU A 128 9.19 7.60 -7.15
CA GLU A 128 8.95 9.04 -6.98
C GLU A 128 9.18 9.49 -5.53
N GLY A 129 8.69 8.73 -4.56
CA GLY A 129 8.87 9.03 -3.14
C GLY A 129 10.35 9.02 -2.73
N LEU A 130 11.11 7.99 -3.16
CA LEU A 130 12.54 7.91 -2.90
C LEU A 130 13.31 9.07 -3.56
N ALA A 131 12.97 9.42 -4.81
CA ALA A 131 13.65 10.52 -5.51
C ALA A 131 13.45 11.87 -4.79
N LEU A 132 12.25 12.14 -4.28
CA LEU A 132 11.96 13.35 -3.49
C LEU A 132 12.76 13.39 -2.19
N LEU A 133 12.83 12.27 -1.47
CA LEU A 133 13.58 12.18 -0.22
C LEU A 133 15.08 12.25 -0.44
N GLU A 134 15.61 11.60 -1.48
CA GLU A 134 17.03 11.69 -1.84
C GLU A 134 17.45 13.13 -2.16
N ALA A 135 16.63 13.88 -2.86
CA ALA A 135 16.88 15.29 -3.11
C ALA A 135 16.96 16.09 -1.79
N ALA A 136 16.09 15.78 -0.83
CA ALA A 136 16.06 16.44 0.47
C ALA A 136 17.23 16.02 1.39
N PHE A 137 17.74 14.79 1.23
CA PHE A 137 18.85 14.26 2.04
C PHE A 137 20.24 14.67 1.54
N ARG A 138 20.33 15.23 0.32
CA ARG A 138 21.61 15.48 -0.38
C ARG A 138 22.66 16.21 0.47
N ASN A 139 22.24 17.17 1.28
CA ASN A 139 23.12 18.03 2.07
C ASN A 139 23.08 17.74 3.57
N LEU A 140 22.49 16.61 3.98
CA LEU A 140 22.46 16.25 5.39
C LEU A 140 23.78 15.62 5.82
N PRO A 141 24.25 15.89 7.05
CA PRO A 141 25.41 15.23 7.62
C PRO A 141 25.08 13.78 8.04
N GLY A 142 26.13 12.98 8.32
CA GLY A 142 25.93 11.64 8.89
C GLY A 142 25.68 10.56 7.84
N LYS A 143 26.65 10.31 6.95
CA LYS A 143 26.56 9.36 5.85
C LYS A 143 26.03 7.99 6.28
N GLU A 144 26.56 7.41 7.35
CA GLU A 144 26.14 6.09 7.85
C GLU A 144 24.66 6.05 8.24
N ALA A 145 24.19 7.07 8.99
CA ALA A 145 22.79 7.17 9.38
C ALA A 145 21.86 7.36 8.15
N LEU A 146 22.31 8.11 7.14
CA LEU A 146 21.58 8.30 5.90
C LEU A 146 21.50 7.01 5.08
N ASP A 147 22.58 6.25 5.00
CA ASP A 147 22.60 4.97 4.28
C ASP A 147 21.68 3.95 4.99
N HIS A 148 21.64 3.95 6.32
CA HIS A 148 20.72 3.14 7.09
C HIS A 148 19.26 3.56 6.84
N LEU A 149 18.97 4.87 6.86
CA LEU A 149 17.62 5.40 6.58
C LEU A 149 17.16 5.05 5.16
N ARG A 150 18.03 5.16 4.16
CA ARG A 150 17.78 4.73 2.78
C ARG A 150 17.37 3.27 2.70
N GLY A 151 18.14 2.40 3.39
CA GLY A 151 17.84 0.97 3.49
C GLY A 151 16.45 0.71 4.08
N LEU A 152 16.10 1.40 5.17
CA LEU A 152 14.78 1.28 5.79
C LEU A 152 13.66 1.73 4.86
N LEU A 153 13.82 2.87 4.17
CA LEU A 153 12.81 3.40 3.25
C LEU A 153 12.60 2.49 2.02
N ALA A 154 13.68 1.90 1.49
CA ALA A 154 13.59 0.92 0.41
C ALA A 154 12.87 -0.34 0.87
N ALA A 155 13.24 -0.88 2.04
CA ALA A 155 12.65 -2.09 2.61
C ALA A 155 11.16 -1.96 2.95
N LEU A 156 10.64 -0.75 3.18
CA LEU A 156 9.21 -0.53 3.43
C LEU A 156 8.32 -1.09 2.31
N VAL A 157 8.76 -1.04 1.07
CA VAL A 157 7.94 -1.43 -0.10
C VAL A 157 8.41 -2.76 -0.71
N GLU A 158 9.62 -3.24 -0.37
CA GLU A 158 10.17 -4.51 -0.86
C GLU A 158 9.69 -5.75 -0.07
N ARG A 159 8.53 -5.68 0.57
CA ARG A 159 7.96 -6.85 1.23
C ARG A 159 7.70 -7.96 0.22
N ARG A 160 8.32 -9.10 0.45
CA ARG A 160 8.07 -10.35 -0.30
C ARG A 160 7.09 -11.22 0.49
N ALA A 161 6.17 -11.85 -0.22
CA ALA A 161 5.33 -12.93 0.32
C ALA A 161 6.20 -14.14 0.65
#